data_daf51add1f2dc7cf3d19bf32b5f1ef68
#
_entry.id   daf51add1f2dc7cf3d19bf32b5f1ef68
#
_cell.length_a   1.000
_cell.length_b   1.000
_cell.length_c   1.000
_cell.angle_alpha   90.00
_cell.angle_beta   90.00
_cell.angle_gamma   90.00
#
_symmetry.space_group_name_H-M   'P 1'
#
loop_
_entity.id
_entity.type
_entity.pdbx_description
1 polymer ?
#
loop_
_entity_poly.entity_id
_entity_poly.type
_entity_poly.pdbx_seq_one_letter_code
_entity_poly.pdbx_strand_id
1 'polypeptide(L)'
;MSIELKKDCAYSLLVATSMGIRITPVNGQPVHSSHLYEMQATSAETNVASISSFLGLPVKVLTTFVKDSPIAQLIKSDLKSRHMDYEGPEVEQGDPWGYRHQFNIADSGFGSRGPRVLNDRAGEVGRTLNVKDFDLNRIFATEGVQILHLSGLIGALSPETSDFCLQLARFAKKNGTRISFDLNYRASFWKGRDRELRDIFTEIASLADVLIGNEEDFQLCLGIEGPEAGGKGIDAQIDGFKGMIDRVKTAFPNASVYATTLRQVISTNEHLWGAILLDGETWNVIEPRKINVLDRIGGGDGFVGGLLYAILKGWDSEKWAQFGWASGALATTFLTDYAQPADEEMIWSVWDGNARVKR
;
A
#
# COMPACT_ATOMS: atom_id res chain seq x y z
N MET A 1 0.66 17.44 -16.67
CA MET A 1 0.76 16.70 -15.42
C MET A 1 0.36 17.61 -14.28
N SER A 2 -0.51 17.17 -13.42
CA SER A 2 -0.94 17.92 -12.24
C SER A 2 0.09 17.86 -11.09
N ILE A 3 0.97 16.86 -11.08
CA ILE A 3 2.00 16.65 -10.07
C ILE A 3 3.39 16.99 -10.63
N GLU A 4 4.03 18.01 -10.05
CA GLU A 4 5.43 18.33 -10.31
C GLU A 4 6.30 17.70 -9.21
N LEU A 5 7.28 16.88 -9.61
CA LEU A 5 8.18 16.18 -8.70
C LEU A 5 9.43 17.03 -8.41
N LYS A 6 9.90 16.95 -7.17
CA LYS A 6 11.19 17.51 -6.75
C LYS A 6 12.32 16.88 -7.58
N LYS A 7 13.26 17.71 -8.06
CA LYS A 7 14.44 17.27 -8.80
C LYS A 7 15.61 16.97 -7.86
N ASP A 8 16.62 16.30 -8.39
CA ASP A 8 17.89 16.03 -7.68
C ASP A 8 17.70 15.34 -6.32
N CYS A 9 16.88 14.30 -6.31
CA CYS A 9 16.61 13.49 -5.14
C CYS A 9 17.38 12.16 -5.21
N ALA A 10 17.94 11.72 -4.08
CA ALA A 10 18.56 10.40 -3.96
C ALA A 10 17.49 9.29 -4.00
N TYR A 11 16.28 9.56 -3.55
CA TYR A 11 15.20 8.59 -3.51
C TYR A 11 13.97 9.05 -4.29
N SER A 12 13.47 8.16 -5.14
CA SER A 12 12.21 8.37 -5.86
C SER A 12 11.02 8.15 -4.93
N LEU A 13 11.08 7.13 -4.07
CA LEU A 13 10.01 6.77 -3.15
C LEU A 13 10.56 6.49 -1.75
N LEU A 14 9.91 7.07 -0.75
CA LEU A 14 10.13 6.74 0.65
C LEU A 14 8.83 6.21 1.24
N VAL A 15 8.93 5.13 2.00
CA VAL A 15 7.82 4.55 2.77
C VAL A 15 8.20 4.43 4.23
N ALA A 16 7.21 4.63 5.11
CA ALA A 16 7.37 4.43 6.55
C ALA A 16 6.43 3.33 7.01
N THR A 17 6.93 2.33 7.74
CA THR A 17 6.16 1.11 7.97
C THR A 17 6.56 0.32 9.22
N SER A 18 5.66 -0.54 9.66
CA SER A 18 5.95 -1.64 10.59
C SER A 18 6.11 -2.94 9.81
N MET A 19 7.34 -3.44 9.71
CA MET A 19 7.63 -4.70 9.03
C MET A 19 7.21 -5.92 9.85
N GLY A 20 6.62 -6.89 9.19
CA GLY A 20 6.24 -8.17 9.75
C GLY A 20 6.55 -9.35 8.83
N ILE A 21 6.07 -10.51 9.21
CA ILE A 21 6.21 -11.75 8.44
C ILE A 21 4.82 -12.27 8.08
N ARG A 22 4.60 -12.51 6.81
CA ARG A 22 3.49 -13.35 6.37
C ARG A 22 3.90 -14.81 6.47
N ILE A 23 3.00 -15.62 7.03
CA ILE A 23 3.09 -17.07 7.11
C ILE A 23 1.95 -17.67 6.30
N THR A 24 2.24 -18.32 5.19
CA THR A 24 1.27 -18.84 4.25
C THR A 24 1.42 -20.36 4.11
N PRO A 25 0.34 -21.15 4.29
CA PRO A 25 0.38 -22.57 3.97
C PRO A 25 0.68 -22.79 2.49
N VAL A 26 1.56 -23.73 2.18
CA VAL A 26 1.86 -24.08 0.78
C VAL A 26 0.65 -24.72 0.10
N ASN A 27 0.60 -24.65 -1.23
CA ASN A 27 -0.41 -25.30 -2.08
C ASN A 27 -1.86 -24.89 -1.77
N GLY A 28 -2.09 -23.67 -1.27
CA GLY A 28 -3.43 -23.15 -0.97
C GLY A 28 -4.19 -23.92 0.11
N GLN A 29 -3.47 -24.63 0.99
CA GLN A 29 -4.07 -25.37 2.10
C GLN A 29 -4.60 -24.44 3.19
N PRO A 30 -5.62 -24.86 3.96
CA PRO A 30 -6.03 -24.13 5.16
C PRO A 30 -4.94 -24.18 6.24
N VAL A 31 -4.83 -23.09 7.01
CA VAL A 31 -3.84 -22.98 8.10
C VAL A 31 -3.92 -24.14 9.07
N HIS A 32 -5.12 -24.57 9.47
CA HIS A 32 -5.29 -25.60 10.50
C HIS A 32 -4.92 -27.02 10.06
N SER A 33 -4.69 -27.25 8.76
CA SER A 33 -4.40 -28.59 8.22
C SER A 33 -3.04 -28.69 7.53
N SER A 34 -2.29 -27.58 7.44
CA SER A 34 -0.95 -27.59 6.85
C SER A 34 0.14 -27.75 7.91
N HIS A 35 1.20 -28.44 7.54
CA HIS A 35 2.44 -28.54 8.32
C HIS A 35 3.61 -27.87 7.59
N LEU A 36 3.40 -27.38 6.35
CA LEU A 36 4.40 -26.70 5.53
C LEU A 36 3.93 -25.26 5.25
N TYR A 37 4.79 -24.31 5.54
CA TYR A 37 4.52 -22.88 5.40
C TYR A 37 5.67 -22.17 4.72
N GLU A 38 5.35 -21.17 3.92
CA GLU A 38 6.28 -20.17 3.43
C GLU A 38 6.23 -18.94 4.33
N MET A 39 7.40 -18.34 4.56
CA MET A 39 7.55 -17.09 5.32
C MET A 39 8.16 -16.04 4.42
N GLN A 40 7.59 -14.84 4.47
CA GLN A 40 8.08 -13.69 3.71
C GLN A 40 7.91 -12.40 4.51
N ALA A 41 8.86 -11.46 4.36
CA ALA A 41 8.70 -10.15 4.96
C ALA A 41 7.63 -9.35 4.23
N THR A 42 6.76 -8.68 4.97
CA THR A 42 5.64 -7.93 4.41
C THR A 42 5.29 -6.70 5.23
N SER A 43 4.79 -5.72 4.52
CA SER A 43 4.00 -4.59 5.02
C SER A 43 3.28 -3.94 3.83
N ALA A 44 2.15 -3.29 4.03
CA ALA A 44 1.41 -2.64 2.96
C ALA A 44 2.30 -1.64 2.20
N GLU A 45 3.06 -0.83 2.92
CA GLU A 45 3.90 0.22 2.36
C GLU A 45 5.08 -0.34 1.54
N THR A 46 5.72 -1.43 2.00
CA THR A 46 6.78 -2.07 1.21
C THR A 46 6.23 -2.88 0.04
N ASN A 47 5.01 -3.39 0.13
CA ASN A 47 4.33 -4.01 -1.01
C ASN A 47 4.10 -2.98 -2.13
N VAL A 48 3.62 -1.78 -1.79
CA VAL A 48 3.51 -0.64 -2.72
C VAL A 48 4.88 -0.31 -3.33
N ALA A 49 5.91 -0.18 -2.50
CA ALA A 49 7.24 0.22 -2.93
C ALA A 49 7.94 -0.82 -3.83
N SER A 50 7.51 -2.08 -3.80
CA SER A 50 8.11 -3.18 -4.57
C SER A 50 8.06 -2.93 -6.08
N ILE A 51 6.98 -2.37 -6.62
CA ILE A 51 6.92 -2.06 -8.05
C ILE A 51 8.06 -1.13 -8.45
N SER A 52 8.25 -0.03 -7.71
CA SER A 52 9.31 0.94 -7.99
C SER A 52 10.71 0.34 -7.83
N SER A 53 10.95 -0.43 -6.78
CA SER A 53 12.28 -0.99 -6.52
C SER A 53 12.68 -2.09 -7.50
N PHE A 54 11.78 -3.01 -7.85
CA PHE A 54 12.04 -4.04 -8.87
C PHE A 54 12.25 -3.45 -10.27
N LEU A 55 11.61 -2.31 -10.56
CA LEU A 55 11.79 -1.57 -11.81
C LEU A 55 12.95 -0.54 -11.77
N GLY A 56 13.81 -0.63 -10.75
CA GLY A 56 15.09 0.07 -10.68
C GLY A 56 15.05 1.51 -10.16
N LEU A 57 13.93 1.97 -9.60
CA LEU A 57 13.88 3.26 -8.92
C LEU A 57 14.42 3.16 -7.48
N PRO A 58 15.20 4.16 -7.01
CA PRO A 58 15.71 4.18 -5.64
C PRO A 58 14.57 4.31 -4.63
N VAL A 59 14.50 3.35 -3.69
CA VAL A 59 13.48 3.29 -2.64
C VAL A 59 14.13 3.27 -1.27
N LYS A 60 13.57 4.03 -0.31
CA LYS A 60 13.97 4.00 1.09
C LYS A 60 12.81 3.61 2.00
N VAL A 61 13.09 2.76 2.98
CA VAL A 61 12.14 2.27 3.98
C VAL A 61 12.54 2.77 5.36
N LEU A 62 11.65 3.50 6.04
CA LEU A 62 11.80 3.84 7.45
C LEU A 62 11.00 2.84 8.30
N THR A 63 11.69 2.14 9.18
CA THR A 63 11.06 1.12 10.04
C THR A 63 11.82 0.98 11.36
N THR A 64 11.45 0.02 12.19
CA THR A 64 12.16 -0.33 13.41
C THR A 64 12.37 -1.83 13.48
N PHE A 65 13.42 -2.26 14.15
CA PHE A 65 13.79 -3.67 14.23
C PHE A 65 13.92 -4.10 15.70
N VAL A 66 13.60 -5.37 15.97
CA VAL A 66 13.97 -5.99 17.23
C VAL A 66 15.44 -6.36 17.15
N LYS A 67 16.25 -5.85 18.07
CA LYS A 67 17.69 -6.08 18.12
C LYS A 67 18.00 -7.57 18.25
N ASP A 68 19.02 -8.02 17.52
CA ASP A 68 19.52 -9.39 17.48
C ASP A 68 18.47 -10.46 17.14
N SER A 69 17.28 -10.06 16.66
CA SER A 69 16.21 -10.97 16.28
C SER A 69 16.52 -11.67 14.94
N PRO A 70 16.42 -13.01 14.86
CA PRO A 70 16.50 -13.74 13.59
C PRO A 70 15.43 -13.30 12.58
N ILE A 71 14.24 -12.91 13.08
CA ILE A 71 13.15 -12.37 12.23
C ILE A 71 13.54 -11.00 11.67
N ALA A 72 14.17 -10.13 12.47
CA ALA A 72 14.71 -8.87 11.96
C ALA A 72 15.76 -9.09 10.86
N GLN A 73 16.62 -10.10 11.00
CA GLN A 73 17.61 -10.46 9.97
C GLN A 73 16.94 -10.97 8.68
N LEU A 74 15.88 -11.79 8.80
CA LEU A 74 15.08 -12.22 7.64
C LEU A 74 14.48 -11.01 6.92
N ILE A 75 13.86 -10.08 7.65
CA ILE A 75 13.28 -8.85 7.10
C ILE A 75 14.34 -8.02 6.38
N LYS A 76 15.49 -7.80 7.01
CA LYS A 76 16.60 -7.04 6.41
C LYS A 76 17.15 -7.71 5.14
N SER A 77 17.23 -9.04 5.12
CA SER A 77 17.63 -9.82 3.96
C SER A 77 16.62 -9.67 2.81
N ASP A 78 15.34 -9.73 3.13
CA ASP A 78 14.25 -9.58 2.16
C ASP A 78 14.25 -8.15 1.57
N LEU A 79 14.33 -7.11 2.38
CA LEU A 79 14.43 -5.72 1.89
C LEU A 79 15.61 -5.52 0.93
N LYS A 80 16.77 -6.12 1.24
CA LYS A 80 17.94 -6.09 0.35
C LYS A 80 17.69 -6.83 -0.97
N SER A 81 17.04 -7.99 -0.91
CA SER A 81 16.71 -8.77 -2.12
C SER A 81 15.71 -8.02 -3.03
N ARG A 82 14.90 -7.16 -2.45
CA ARG A 82 13.95 -6.26 -3.14
C ARG A 82 14.59 -4.93 -3.54
N HIS A 83 15.92 -4.76 -3.42
CA HIS A 83 16.66 -3.54 -3.74
C HIS A 83 16.16 -2.28 -3.00
N MET A 84 15.72 -2.45 -1.75
CA MET A 84 15.26 -1.34 -0.92
C MET A 84 16.32 -0.98 0.11
N ASP A 85 16.71 0.29 0.15
CA ASP A 85 17.45 0.84 1.28
C ASP A 85 16.53 0.94 2.50
N TYR A 86 17.06 0.72 3.68
CA TYR A 86 16.28 0.82 4.89
C TYR A 86 17.05 1.50 6.02
N GLU A 87 16.31 2.14 6.90
CA GLU A 87 16.84 2.84 8.06
C GLU A 87 15.86 2.73 9.24
N GLY A 88 16.40 2.63 10.45
CA GLY A 88 15.61 2.69 11.67
C GLY A 88 16.34 2.13 12.88
N PRO A 89 15.80 2.42 14.09
CA PRO A 89 16.39 1.98 15.33
C PRO A 89 16.29 0.46 15.51
N GLU A 90 17.23 -0.07 16.29
CA GLU A 90 17.14 -1.40 16.86
C GLU A 90 16.66 -1.29 18.31
N VAL A 91 15.52 -1.90 18.60
CA VAL A 91 14.88 -1.88 19.92
C VAL A 91 15.13 -3.21 20.62
N GLU A 92 15.57 -3.14 21.88
CA GLU A 92 15.73 -4.34 22.71
C GLU A 92 14.40 -5.09 22.81
N GLN A 93 14.42 -6.41 22.70
CA GLN A 93 13.21 -7.21 22.87
C GLN A 93 12.58 -6.99 24.25
N GLY A 94 13.41 -6.80 25.27
CA GLY A 94 13.02 -6.80 26.67
C GLY A 94 13.03 -8.24 27.23
N ASP A 95 11.93 -8.64 27.82
CA ASP A 95 11.73 -10.00 28.31
C ASP A 95 11.02 -10.87 27.24
N PRO A 96 10.71 -12.15 27.50
CA PRO A 96 9.99 -13.00 26.55
C PRO A 96 8.60 -12.49 26.14
N TRP A 97 8.05 -11.52 26.87
CA TRP A 97 6.74 -10.89 26.62
C TRP A 97 6.87 -9.50 25.98
N GLY A 98 8.09 -9.08 25.65
CA GLY A 98 8.39 -7.77 25.09
C GLY A 98 8.13 -7.68 23.59
N TYR A 99 8.95 -6.90 22.89
CA TYR A 99 8.73 -6.61 21.48
C TYR A 99 9.07 -7.77 20.55
N ARG A 100 8.29 -7.87 19.45
CA ARG A 100 8.55 -8.75 18.32
C ARG A 100 8.05 -8.13 17.02
N HIS A 101 8.46 -8.67 15.88
CA HIS A 101 7.82 -8.38 14.61
C HIS A 101 6.46 -9.08 14.52
N GLN A 102 5.48 -8.43 13.92
CA GLN A 102 4.12 -8.97 13.76
C GLN A 102 4.10 -10.18 12.81
N PHE A 103 3.09 -11.04 12.96
CA PHE A 103 2.81 -12.13 12.04
C PHE A 103 1.45 -11.97 11.37
N ASN A 104 1.43 -12.11 10.05
CA ASN A 104 0.22 -12.28 9.26
C ASN A 104 0.11 -13.75 8.86
N ILE A 105 -0.80 -14.48 9.48
CA ILE A 105 -1.05 -15.88 9.14
C ILE A 105 -2.22 -15.91 8.17
N ALA A 106 -1.96 -16.23 6.91
CA ALA A 106 -2.94 -16.09 5.86
C ALA A 106 -2.95 -17.29 4.92
N ASP A 107 -4.11 -17.88 4.69
CA ASP A 107 -4.32 -18.78 3.56
C ASP A 107 -5.03 -18.07 2.41
N SER A 108 -4.65 -18.40 1.18
CA SER A 108 -5.19 -17.76 -0.04
C SER A 108 -6.60 -18.21 -0.39
N GLY A 109 -7.11 -19.28 0.26
CA GLY A 109 -8.36 -19.92 -0.15
C GLY A 109 -8.24 -20.68 -1.48
N PHE A 110 -9.34 -21.22 -1.95
CA PHE A 110 -9.44 -21.84 -3.27
C PHE A 110 -10.92 -22.06 -3.66
N GLY A 111 -11.30 -21.72 -4.89
CA GLY A 111 -12.65 -21.89 -5.42
C GLY A 111 -13.71 -21.17 -4.57
N SER A 112 -14.60 -21.94 -3.97
CA SER A 112 -15.64 -21.41 -3.06
C SER A 112 -15.15 -21.21 -1.61
N ARG A 113 -13.96 -21.71 -1.26
CA ARG A 113 -13.36 -21.54 0.06
C ARG A 113 -12.62 -20.20 0.11
N GLY A 114 -13.22 -19.21 0.78
CA GLY A 114 -12.60 -17.89 0.92
C GLY A 114 -11.29 -17.91 1.70
N PRO A 115 -10.40 -16.94 1.47
CA PRO A 115 -9.16 -16.76 2.23
C PRO A 115 -9.46 -16.45 3.69
N ARG A 116 -8.52 -16.80 4.58
CA ARG A 116 -8.56 -16.44 5.99
C ARG A 116 -7.25 -15.79 6.40
N VAL A 117 -7.36 -14.67 7.11
CA VAL A 117 -6.21 -13.90 7.58
C VAL A 117 -6.34 -13.67 9.08
N LEU A 118 -5.28 -13.97 9.82
CA LEU A 118 -5.09 -13.60 11.21
C LEU A 118 -3.88 -12.69 11.32
N ASN A 119 -4.11 -11.46 11.78
CA ASN A 119 -3.04 -10.52 12.09
C ASN A 119 -2.67 -10.66 13.57
N ASP A 120 -1.57 -11.34 13.87
CA ASP A 120 -1.03 -11.41 15.22
C ASP A 120 -0.03 -10.29 15.46
N ARG A 121 -0.51 -9.24 16.13
CA ARG A 121 0.25 -8.00 16.39
C ARG A 121 0.62 -7.83 17.87
N ALA A 122 0.58 -8.88 18.66
CA ALA A 122 1.01 -8.82 20.06
C ALA A 122 2.50 -8.43 20.14
N GLY A 123 2.85 -7.45 20.95
CA GLY A 123 4.22 -6.98 21.12
C GLY A 123 4.87 -6.38 19.87
N GLU A 124 4.09 -5.92 18.90
CA GLU A 124 4.59 -5.38 17.63
C GLU A 124 5.52 -4.19 17.85
N VAL A 125 6.79 -4.33 17.43
CA VAL A 125 7.83 -3.31 17.59
C VAL A 125 7.55 -2.05 16.78
N GLY A 126 6.87 -2.15 15.64
CA GLY A 126 6.52 -1.01 14.80
C GLY A 126 5.68 0.06 15.48
N ARG A 127 5.01 -0.28 16.59
CA ARG A 127 4.27 0.68 17.42
C ARG A 127 5.16 1.71 18.11
N THR A 128 6.47 1.50 18.15
CA THR A 128 7.44 2.41 18.78
C THR A 128 8.01 3.44 17.82
N LEU A 129 7.69 3.39 16.52
CA LEU A 129 8.18 4.34 15.52
C LEU A 129 7.98 5.79 15.96
N ASN A 130 9.05 6.56 15.92
CA ASN A 130 9.06 7.97 16.32
C ASN A 130 9.96 8.79 15.40
N VAL A 131 9.59 10.02 15.08
CA VAL A 131 10.40 10.91 14.23
C VAL A 131 11.78 11.21 14.79
N LYS A 132 11.94 11.15 16.12
CA LYS A 132 13.23 11.36 16.80
C LYS A 132 14.29 10.31 16.46
N ASP A 133 13.88 9.16 15.94
CA ASP A 133 14.76 8.08 15.56
C ASP A 133 15.41 8.28 14.18
N PHE A 134 15.00 9.34 13.45
CA PHE A 134 15.42 9.61 12.08
C PHE A 134 15.95 11.04 11.92
N ASP A 135 17.02 11.20 11.16
CA ASP A 135 17.48 12.52 10.70
C ASP A 135 16.67 12.99 9.50
N LEU A 136 15.51 13.61 9.77
CA LEU A 136 14.59 14.10 8.74
C LEU A 136 15.23 15.19 7.86
N ASN A 137 16.17 16.01 8.39
CA ASN A 137 16.86 17.01 7.58
C ASN A 137 17.75 16.33 6.55
N ARG A 138 18.52 15.33 6.95
CA ARG A 138 19.33 14.55 6.02
C ARG A 138 18.44 13.89 4.95
N ILE A 139 17.37 13.20 5.37
CA ILE A 139 16.51 12.44 4.46
C ILE A 139 15.80 13.35 3.45
N PHE A 140 15.13 14.42 3.89
CA PHE A 140 14.27 15.23 3.02
C PHE A 140 14.94 16.45 2.40
N ALA A 141 15.90 17.08 3.12
CA ALA A 141 16.55 18.29 2.65
C ALA A 141 17.88 17.98 1.92
N THR A 142 18.69 17.04 2.42
CA THR A 142 20.03 16.75 1.86
C THR A 142 19.97 15.64 0.80
N GLU A 143 19.46 14.46 1.14
CA GLU A 143 19.30 13.34 0.20
C GLU A 143 18.18 13.63 -0.79
N GLY A 144 17.07 14.16 -0.31
CA GLY A 144 15.88 14.46 -1.10
C GLY A 144 15.05 13.22 -1.43
N VAL A 145 13.72 13.41 -1.41
CA VAL A 145 12.72 12.38 -1.71
C VAL A 145 11.68 12.98 -2.65
N GLN A 146 11.33 12.27 -3.73
CA GLN A 146 10.31 12.74 -4.66
C GLN A 146 8.90 12.51 -4.12
N ILE A 147 8.59 11.29 -3.65
CA ILE A 147 7.30 10.92 -3.07
C ILE A 147 7.50 10.24 -1.71
N LEU A 148 6.79 10.71 -0.69
CA LEU A 148 6.54 9.97 0.55
C LEU A 148 5.21 9.26 0.42
N HIS A 149 5.20 7.92 0.56
CA HIS A 149 3.96 7.15 0.64
C HIS A 149 3.71 6.73 2.08
N LEU A 150 2.51 7.04 2.56
CA LEU A 150 1.97 6.63 3.86
C LEU A 150 0.69 5.83 3.65
N SER A 151 0.45 4.85 4.50
CA SER A 151 -0.83 4.19 4.59
C SER A 151 -1.52 4.43 5.93
N GLY A 152 -2.84 4.36 5.92
CA GLY A 152 -3.62 4.41 7.15
C GLY A 152 -3.35 3.24 8.08
N LEU A 153 -2.78 2.14 7.57
CA LEU A 153 -2.45 1.00 8.43
C LEU A 153 -1.37 1.37 9.46
N ILE A 154 -0.25 1.96 9.03
CA ILE A 154 0.77 2.44 9.96
C ILE A 154 0.27 3.64 10.77
N GLY A 155 -0.50 4.55 10.15
CA GLY A 155 -1.09 5.70 10.81
C GLY A 155 -2.04 5.35 11.96
N ALA A 156 -2.73 4.20 11.88
CA ALA A 156 -3.68 3.76 12.90
C ALA A 156 -3.11 2.78 13.94
N LEU A 157 -1.85 2.35 13.79
CA LEU A 157 -1.28 1.25 14.57
C LEU A 157 -1.15 1.58 16.08
N SER A 158 -0.74 2.80 16.42
CA SER A 158 -0.67 3.32 17.79
C SER A 158 -0.74 4.84 17.80
N PRO A 159 -0.97 5.50 18.96
CA PRO A 159 -0.88 6.97 19.05
C PRO A 159 0.48 7.50 18.61
N GLU A 160 1.58 6.79 18.93
CA GLU A 160 2.93 7.16 18.54
C GLU A 160 3.12 7.14 17.02
N THR A 161 2.62 6.10 16.36
CA THR A 161 2.71 6.01 14.88
C THR A 161 1.77 6.98 14.17
N SER A 162 0.65 7.33 14.79
CA SER A 162 -0.24 8.39 14.29
C SER A 162 0.49 9.73 14.25
N ASP A 163 1.13 10.12 15.36
CA ASP A 163 1.93 11.34 15.46
C ASP A 163 3.16 11.28 14.51
N PHE A 164 3.84 10.13 14.47
CA PHE A 164 4.95 9.90 13.54
C PHE A 164 4.56 10.17 12.09
N CYS A 165 3.47 9.56 11.60
CA CYS A 165 3.01 9.75 10.21
C CYS A 165 2.65 11.22 9.93
N LEU A 166 1.96 11.88 10.87
CA LEU A 166 1.58 13.27 10.72
C LEU A 166 2.78 14.22 10.66
N GLN A 167 3.74 14.05 11.59
CA GLN A 167 4.96 14.84 11.60
C GLN A 167 5.81 14.59 10.35
N LEU A 168 5.91 13.32 9.91
CA LEU A 168 6.63 12.96 8.69
C LEU A 168 6.01 13.62 7.46
N ALA A 169 4.67 13.61 7.33
CA ALA A 169 3.95 14.26 6.26
C ALA A 169 4.18 15.78 6.24
N ARG A 170 4.08 16.44 7.39
CA ARG A 170 4.34 17.88 7.51
C ARG A 170 5.77 18.24 7.11
N PHE A 171 6.74 17.43 7.55
CA PHE A 171 8.15 17.66 7.22
C PHE A 171 8.44 17.44 5.74
N ALA A 172 7.91 16.38 5.15
CA ALA A 172 7.99 16.08 3.72
C ALA A 172 7.42 17.22 2.88
N LYS A 173 6.19 17.67 3.19
CA LYS A 173 5.53 18.78 2.49
C LYS A 173 6.37 20.06 2.54
N LYS A 174 6.92 20.42 3.71
CA LYS A 174 7.80 21.59 3.89
C LYS A 174 9.04 21.53 3.00
N ASN A 175 9.54 20.34 2.67
CA ASN A 175 10.72 20.14 1.84
C ASN A 175 10.40 19.88 0.35
N GLY A 176 9.16 20.06 -0.08
CA GLY A 176 8.73 19.90 -1.47
C GLY A 176 8.59 18.45 -1.93
N THR A 177 8.62 17.48 -1.01
CA THR A 177 8.29 16.08 -1.28
C THR A 177 6.80 15.93 -1.45
N ARG A 178 6.36 15.22 -2.49
CA ARG A 178 4.94 14.90 -2.69
C ARG A 178 4.50 13.81 -1.74
N ILE A 179 3.23 13.86 -1.34
CA ILE A 179 2.66 12.92 -0.37
C ILE A 179 1.60 12.09 -1.05
N SER A 180 1.77 10.76 -1.02
CA SER A 180 0.75 9.78 -1.34
C SER A 180 0.20 9.19 -0.05
N PHE A 181 -1.13 9.21 0.11
CA PHE A 181 -1.80 8.65 1.26
C PHE A 181 -2.87 7.65 0.83
N ASP A 182 -2.68 6.39 1.18
CA ASP A 182 -3.67 5.32 1.05
C ASP A 182 -4.39 5.14 2.40
N LEU A 183 -5.69 5.36 2.42
CA LEU A 183 -6.49 5.32 3.64
C LEU A 183 -6.50 3.95 4.34
N ASN A 184 -6.47 2.88 3.60
CA ASN A 184 -6.20 1.50 4.03
C ASN A 184 -6.85 1.15 5.39
N TYR A 185 -8.17 1.34 5.52
CA TYR A 185 -8.93 1.13 6.74
C TYR A 185 -8.81 -0.30 7.30
N ARG A 186 -8.68 -0.39 8.61
CA ARG A 186 -8.70 -1.68 9.33
C ARG A 186 -9.49 -1.53 10.62
N ALA A 187 -10.71 -2.06 10.65
CA ALA A 187 -11.64 -1.95 11.78
C ALA A 187 -11.02 -2.29 13.15
N SER A 188 -10.09 -3.27 13.19
CA SER A 188 -9.44 -3.68 14.44
C SER A 188 -8.58 -2.59 15.09
N PHE A 189 -8.01 -1.66 14.31
CA PHE A 189 -7.20 -0.56 14.81
C PHE A 189 -8.02 0.67 15.19
N TRP A 190 -9.20 0.82 14.58
CA TRP A 190 -10.08 1.95 14.79
C TRP A 190 -10.91 1.82 16.07
N LYS A 191 -11.14 0.59 16.55
CA LYS A 191 -11.98 0.34 17.71
C LYS A 191 -11.56 1.17 18.92
N GLY A 192 -12.43 2.11 19.33
CA GLY A 192 -12.21 3.00 20.48
C GLY A 192 -11.29 4.20 20.21
N ARG A 193 -10.83 4.38 18.95
CA ARG A 193 -10.01 5.49 18.50
C ARG A 193 -10.62 6.25 17.32
N ASP A 194 -11.88 6.00 17.00
CA ASP A 194 -12.53 6.48 15.77
C ASP A 194 -12.41 8.00 15.59
N ARG A 195 -12.66 8.78 16.65
CA ARG A 195 -12.56 10.23 16.58
C ARG A 195 -11.12 10.71 16.40
N GLU A 196 -10.21 10.18 17.22
CA GLU A 196 -8.76 10.50 17.16
C GLU A 196 -8.20 10.23 15.76
N LEU A 197 -8.46 9.02 15.24
CA LEU A 197 -7.93 8.61 13.94
C LEU A 197 -8.56 9.40 12.80
N ARG A 198 -9.85 9.73 12.89
CA ARG A 198 -10.50 10.58 11.88
C ARG A 198 -9.85 11.97 11.82
N ASP A 199 -9.56 12.57 12.95
CA ASP A 199 -8.90 13.88 13.01
C ASP A 199 -7.50 13.81 12.36
N ILE A 200 -6.70 12.79 12.71
CA ILE A 200 -5.36 12.57 12.17
C ILE A 200 -5.38 12.26 10.67
N PHE A 201 -6.27 11.37 10.23
CA PHE A 201 -6.36 11.01 8.82
C PHE A 201 -6.84 12.19 7.97
N THR A 202 -7.76 13.01 8.50
CA THR A 202 -8.19 14.25 7.84
C THR A 202 -7.02 15.22 7.68
N GLU A 203 -6.16 15.34 8.68
CA GLU A 203 -5.00 16.23 8.60
C GLU A 203 -3.96 15.70 7.59
N ILE A 204 -3.64 14.40 7.60
CA ILE A 204 -2.72 13.80 6.61
C ILE A 204 -3.32 13.91 5.19
N ALA A 205 -4.61 13.63 5.01
CA ALA A 205 -5.30 13.76 3.72
C ALA A 205 -5.26 15.20 3.19
N SER A 206 -5.35 16.19 4.08
CA SER A 206 -5.24 17.62 3.71
C SER A 206 -3.83 18.02 3.24
N LEU A 207 -2.79 17.24 3.59
CA LEU A 207 -1.42 17.42 3.12
C LEU A 207 -1.12 16.63 1.85
N ALA A 208 -1.94 15.62 1.53
CA ALA A 208 -1.69 14.69 0.43
C ALA A 208 -1.78 15.37 -0.95
N ASP A 209 -0.95 14.90 -1.88
CA ASP A 209 -0.98 15.24 -3.31
C ASP A 209 -1.70 14.12 -4.10
N VAL A 210 -1.60 12.87 -3.62
CA VAL A 210 -2.29 11.68 -4.14
C VAL A 210 -3.07 11.04 -3.00
N LEU A 211 -4.40 10.98 -3.11
CA LEU A 211 -5.28 10.41 -2.09
C LEU A 211 -5.96 9.16 -2.65
N ILE A 212 -5.78 8.05 -1.95
CA ILE A 212 -6.19 6.72 -2.40
C ILE A 212 -7.05 6.06 -1.33
N GLY A 213 -8.07 5.35 -1.76
CA GLY A 213 -8.94 4.56 -0.90
C GLY A 213 -10.03 3.88 -1.70
N ASN A 214 -10.63 2.84 -1.15
CA ASN A 214 -11.86 2.26 -1.67
C ASN A 214 -13.10 2.97 -1.07
N GLU A 215 -14.29 2.53 -1.42
CA GLU A 215 -15.54 3.11 -0.95
C GLU A 215 -15.69 3.03 0.58
N GLU A 216 -15.23 1.95 1.21
CA GLU A 216 -15.24 1.78 2.67
C GLU A 216 -14.23 2.71 3.35
N ASP A 217 -13.03 2.83 2.76
CA ASP A 217 -11.96 3.67 3.28
C ASP A 217 -12.39 5.15 3.36
N PHE A 218 -12.94 5.71 2.28
CA PHE A 218 -13.41 7.10 2.26
C PHE A 218 -14.56 7.35 3.25
N GLN A 219 -15.47 6.39 3.36
CA GLN A 219 -16.62 6.53 4.29
C GLN A 219 -16.18 6.44 5.75
N LEU A 220 -15.38 5.45 6.10
CA LEU A 220 -15.05 5.17 7.50
C LEU A 220 -13.90 6.04 8.01
N CYS A 221 -12.86 6.30 7.20
CA CYS A 221 -11.75 7.13 7.63
C CYS A 221 -12.07 8.62 7.60
N LEU A 222 -12.75 9.10 6.56
CA LEU A 222 -12.94 10.54 6.32
C LEU A 222 -14.40 11.00 6.43
N GLY A 223 -15.35 10.07 6.61
CA GLY A 223 -16.78 10.40 6.69
C GLY A 223 -17.39 10.86 5.36
N ILE A 224 -16.80 10.52 4.23
CA ILE A 224 -17.29 10.89 2.90
C ILE A 224 -18.25 9.81 2.41
N GLU A 225 -19.49 10.15 2.14
CA GLU A 225 -20.47 9.20 1.61
C GLU A 225 -20.05 8.64 0.24
N GLY A 226 -20.29 7.35 0.03
CA GLY A 226 -19.96 6.63 -1.18
C GLY A 226 -20.93 5.49 -1.48
N PRO A 227 -20.68 4.70 -2.52
CA PRO A 227 -21.44 3.49 -2.81
C PRO A 227 -21.38 2.51 -1.65
N GLU A 228 -22.35 1.58 -1.60
CA GLU A 228 -22.33 0.49 -0.61
C GLU A 228 -21.11 -0.42 -0.86
N ALA A 229 -20.34 -0.66 0.20
CA ALA A 229 -19.13 -1.47 0.13
C ALA A 229 -19.43 -2.92 -0.29
N GLY A 230 -18.68 -3.44 -1.26
CA GLY A 230 -18.84 -4.81 -1.76
C GLY A 230 -20.15 -5.06 -2.52
N GLY A 231 -20.83 -4.02 -2.97
CA GLY A 231 -22.08 -4.11 -3.75
C GLY A 231 -21.92 -4.94 -5.03
N LYS A 232 -23.02 -5.58 -5.46
CA LYS A 232 -23.09 -6.29 -6.73
C LYS A 232 -23.33 -5.31 -7.89
N GLY A 233 -22.84 -5.65 -9.09
CA GLY A 233 -23.04 -4.84 -10.28
C GLY A 233 -22.14 -3.61 -10.30
N ILE A 234 -20.85 -3.81 -10.07
CA ILE A 234 -19.83 -2.76 -9.95
C ILE A 234 -19.81 -1.82 -11.17
N ASP A 235 -20.10 -2.33 -12.38
CA ASP A 235 -20.21 -1.53 -13.61
C ASP A 235 -21.32 -0.48 -13.50
N ALA A 236 -22.46 -0.84 -12.89
CA ALA A 236 -23.59 0.07 -12.71
C ALA A 236 -23.33 1.13 -11.62
N GLN A 237 -22.24 1.00 -10.84
CA GLN A 237 -21.92 1.88 -9.72
C GLN A 237 -20.84 2.91 -10.06
N ILE A 238 -20.26 2.90 -11.26
CA ILE A 238 -19.16 3.82 -11.65
C ILE A 238 -19.52 5.29 -11.38
N ASP A 239 -20.73 5.72 -11.70
CA ASP A 239 -21.17 7.09 -11.43
C ASP A 239 -21.26 7.39 -9.92
N GLY A 240 -21.64 6.40 -9.11
CA GLY A 240 -21.61 6.51 -7.65
C GLY A 240 -20.19 6.70 -7.10
N PHE A 241 -19.23 5.96 -7.65
CA PHE A 241 -17.81 6.12 -7.30
C PHE A 241 -17.26 7.48 -7.75
N LYS A 242 -17.59 7.96 -8.96
CA LYS A 242 -17.23 9.31 -9.40
C LYS A 242 -17.81 10.38 -8.48
N GLY A 243 -19.10 10.27 -8.13
CA GLY A 243 -19.73 11.19 -7.18
C GLY A 243 -19.08 11.17 -5.80
N MET A 244 -18.59 10.03 -5.31
CA MET A 244 -17.79 9.95 -4.10
C MET A 244 -16.45 10.69 -4.26
N ILE A 245 -15.71 10.45 -5.32
CA ILE A 245 -14.43 11.12 -5.62
C ILE A 245 -14.62 12.65 -5.73
N ASP A 246 -15.71 13.12 -6.34
CA ASP A 246 -16.02 14.58 -6.40
C ASP A 246 -16.23 15.17 -5.00
N ARG A 247 -16.88 14.45 -4.09
CA ARG A 247 -17.01 14.86 -2.70
C ARG A 247 -15.66 14.86 -1.97
N VAL A 248 -14.81 13.84 -2.21
CA VAL A 248 -13.44 13.77 -1.68
C VAL A 248 -12.63 14.96 -2.17
N LYS A 249 -12.66 15.26 -3.47
CA LYS A 249 -12.00 16.44 -4.07
C LYS A 249 -12.45 17.76 -3.44
N THR A 250 -13.75 17.88 -3.20
CA THR A 250 -14.30 19.08 -2.55
C THR A 250 -13.80 19.24 -1.11
N ALA A 251 -13.70 18.13 -0.37
CA ALA A 251 -13.22 18.14 1.02
C ALA A 251 -11.69 18.30 1.13
N PHE A 252 -10.93 17.79 0.17
CA PHE A 252 -9.46 17.77 0.16
C PHE A 252 -8.88 18.37 -1.13
N PRO A 253 -9.13 19.64 -1.43
CA PRO A 253 -8.79 20.25 -2.73
C PRO A 253 -7.29 20.43 -2.97
N ASN A 254 -6.43 20.18 -1.98
CA ASN A 254 -4.98 20.23 -2.12
C ASN A 254 -4.40 19.01 -2.83
N ALA A 255 -5.11 17.89 -2.85
CA ALA A 255 -4.71 16.75 -3.64
C ALA A 255 -4.99 17.02 -5.14
N SER A 256 -4.09 16.52 -5.98
CA SER A 256 -4.22 16.63 -7.43
C SER A 256 -4.73 15.33 -8.05
N VAL A 257 -4.49 14.21 -7.36
CA VAL A 257 -4.86 12.87 -7.83
C VAL A 257 -5.69 12.15 -6.76
N TYR A 258 -6.82 11.61 -7.21
CA TYR A 258 -7.71 10.78 -6.40
C TYR A 258 -7.90 9.45 -7.11
N ALA A 259 -7.71 8.34 -6.40
CA ALA A 259 -7.79 7.02 -7.00
C ALA A 259 -8.56 6.03 -6.13
N THR A 260 -9.31 5.15 -6.78
CA THR A 260 -10.01 4.03 -6.16
C THR A 260 -9.96 2.80 -7.05
N THR A 261 -9.87 1.63 -6.45
CA THR A 261 -10.01 0.36 -7.16
C THR A 261 -11.43 -0.14 -7.09
N LEU A 262 -11.89 -0.76 -8.16
CA LEU A 262 -13.19 -1.40 -8.26
C LEU A 262 -13.00 -2.91 -8.20
N ARG A 263 -13.66 -3.59 -7.27
CA ARG A 263 -13.51 -5.03 -7.15
C ARG A 263 -14.83 -5.72 -6.81
N GLN A 264 -15.17 -6.73 -7.62
CA GLN A 264 -16.23 -7.69 -7.30
C GLN A 264 -15.64 -9.10 -7.27
N VAL A 265 -15.88 -9.81 -6.18
CA VAL A 265 -15.42 -11.20 -6.00
C VAL A 265 -16.46 -12.15 -6.61
N ILE A 266 -16.07 -12.89 -7.65
CA ILE A 266 -16.89 -13.95 -8.25
C ILE A 266 -16.63 -15.27 -7.53
N SER A 267 -15.36 -15.61 -7.35
CA SER A 267 -14.84 -16.70 -6.52
C SER A 267 -13.51 -16.29 -5.93
N THR A 268 -12.90 -17.13 -5.12
CA THR A 268 -11.56 -16.85 -4.58
C THR A 268 -10.51 -16.66 -5.69
N ASN A 269 -10.68 -17.37 -6.80
CA ASN A 269 -9.72 -17.37 -7.91
C ASN A 269 -10.19 -16.56 -9.13
N GLU A 270 -11.30 -15.84 -9.03
CA GLU A 270 -11.86 -15.05 -10.12
C GLU A 270 -12.49 -13.77 -9.60
N HIS A 271 -11.99 -12.62 -10.07
CA HIS A 271 -12.52 -11.31 -9.70
C HIS A 271 -12.82 -10.48 -10.96
N LEU A 272 -13.75 -9.54 -10.82
CA LEU A 272 -13.79 -8.35 -11.66
C LEU A 272 -12.96 -7.26 -11.01
N TRP A 273 -12.04 -6.67 -11.76
CA TRP A 273 -11.06 -5.71 -11.30
C TRP A 273 -11.04 -4.49 -12.22
N GLY A 274 -11.27 -3.32 -11.67
CA GLY A 274 -11.28 -2.03 -12.36
C GLY A 274 -10.65 -0.96 -11.52
N ALA A 275 -10.58 0.26 -12.03
CA ALA A 275 -10.07 1.42 -11.31
C ALA A 275 -10.68 2.72 -11.82
N ILE A 276 -10.76 3.70 -10.95
CA ILE A 276 -11.11 5.09 -11.28
C ILE A 276 -10.00 5.98 -10.75
N LEU A 277 -9.54 6.89 -11.60
CA LEU A 277 -8.55 7.91 -11.27
C LEU A 277 -9.02 9.26 -11.79
N LEU A 278 -8.94 10.28 -10.94
CA LEU A 278 -9.14 11.68 -11.29
C LEU A 278 -7.80 12.41 -11.15
N ASP A 279 -7.30 13.00 -12.25
CA ASP A 279 -6.14 13.90 -12.28
C ASP A 279 -6.61 15.30 -12.63
N GLY A 280 -6.65 16.19 -11.63
CA GLY A 280 -7.24 17.50 -11.78
C GLY A 280 -8.72 17.43 -12.16
N GLU A 281 -9.06 17.63 -13.45
CA GLU A 281 -10.40 17.50 -14.01
C GLU A 281 -10.52 16.29 -14.98
N THR A 282 -9.42 15.54 -15.18
CA THR A 282 -9.38 14.43 -16.15
C THR A 282 -9.72 13.11 -15.48
N TRP A 283 -10.81 12.51 -15.90
CA TRP A 283 -11.23 11.19 -15.45
C TRP A 283 -10.60 10.09 -16.30
N ASN A 284 -9.99 9.12 -15.66
CA ASN A 284 -9.53 7.87 -16.25
C ASN A 284 -10.26 6.73 -15.57
N VAL A 285 -11.08 6.01 -16.33
CA VAL A 285 -11.89 4.89 -15.83
C VAL A 285 -11.43 3.63 -16.54
N ILE A 286 -11.01 2.65 -15.77
CA ILE A 286 -10.76 1.29 -16.25
C ILE A 286 -11.96 0.46 -15.84
N GLU A 287 -12.77 0.12 -16.84
CA GLU A 287 -13.93 -0.76 -16.66
C GLU A 287 -13.49 -2.09 -16.02
N PRO A 288 -14.29 -2.66 -15.10
CA PRO A 288 -13.97 -3.92 -14.48
C PRO A 288 -13.76 -5.05 -15.50
N ARG A 289 -12.57 -5.63 -15.50
CA ARG A 289 -12.20 -6.78 -16.33
C ARG A 289 -12.04 -8.01 -15.46
N LYS A 290 -12.38 -9.17 -16.01
CA LYS A 290 -12.16 -10.45 -15.34
C LYS A 290 -10.67 -10.74 -15.24
N ILE A 291 -10.22 -11.04 -14.02
CA ILE A 291 -8.85 -11.50 -13.73
C ILE A 291 -8.89 -12.84 -12.98
N ASN A 292 -7.85 -13.65 -13.21
CA ASN A 292 -7.60 -14.86 -12.44
C ASN A 292 -6.69 -14.51 -11.26
N VAL A 293 -7.03 -15.01 -10.10
CA VAL A 293 -6.37 -14.69 -8.83
C VAL A 293 -5.78 -15.95 -8.22
N LEU A 294 -4.49 -15.94 -7.96
CA LEU A 294 -3.80 -16.97 -7.18
C LEU A 294 -3.88 -16.63 -5.69
N ASP A 295 -3.57 -15.38 -5.34
CA ASP A 295 -3.76 -14.79 -4.03
C ASP A 295 -4.26 -13.34 -4.17
N ARG A 296 -5.31 -12.99 -3.43
CA ARG A 296 -5.91 -11.65 -3.52
C ARG A 296 -5.17 -10.58 -2.70
N ILE A 297 -4.31 -11.00 -1.76
CA ILE A 297 -3.58 -10.08 -0.89
C ILE A 297 -2.53 -9.35 -1.72
N GLY A 298 -2.37 -8.05 -1.47
CA GLY A 298 -1.42 -7.21 -2.20
C GLY A 298 -1.92 -6.63 -3.53
N GLY A 299 -3.13 -7.00 -4.02
CA GLY A 299 -3.66 -6.43 -5.26
C GLY A 299 -3.86 -4.90 -5.20
N GLY A 300 -4.37 -4.39 -4.06
CA GLY A 300 -4.48 -2.95 -3.80
C GLY A 300 -3.11 -2.27 -3.74
N ASP A 301 -2.18 -2.87 -2.98
CA ASP A 301 -0.81 -2.36 -2.86
C ASP A 301 -0.12 -2.34 -4.24
N GLY A 302 -0.33 -3.36 -5.06
CA GLY A 302 0.16 -3.43 -6.44
C GLY A 302 -0.38 -2.30 -7.32
N PHE A 303 -1.70 -2.00 -7.20
CA PHE A 303 -2.30 -0.86 -7.89
C PHE A 303 -1.64 0.46 -7.48
N VAL A 304 -1.52 0.71 -6.19
CA VAL A 304 -0.89 1.94 -5.67
C VAL A 304 0.57 2.01 -6.11
N GLY A 305 1.32 0.91 -6.03
CA GLY A 305 2.71 0.84 -6.47
C GLY A 305 2.89 1.17 -7.95
N GLY A 306 2.04 0.61 -8.82
CA GLY A 306 2.03 0.90 -10.25
C GLY A 306 1.65 2.35 -10.56
N LEU A 307 0.65 2.89 -9.87
CA LEU A 307 0.26 4.30 -9.98
C LEU A 307 1.43 5.24 -9.62
N LEU A 308 2.06 5.01 -8.47
CA LEU A 308 3.18 5.85 -8.03
C LEU A 308 4.40 5.71 -8.95
N TYR A 309 4.69 4.51 -9.42
CA TYR A 309 5.73 4.30 -10.42
C TYR A 309 5.48 5.11 -11.70
N ALA A 310 4.26 5.05 -12.24
CA ALA A 310 3.90 5.77 -13.46
C ALA A 310 3.97 7.31 -13.28
N ILE A 311 3.60 7.82 -12.10
CA ILE A 311 3.80 9.23 -11.73
C ILE A 311 5.29 9.58 -11.70
N LEU A 312 6.13 8.74 -11.07
CA LEU A 312 7.58 8.94 -10.98
C LEU A 312 8.26 8.92 -12.34
N LYS A 313 7.74 8.12 -13.29
CA LYS A 313 8.20 8.10 -14.69
C LYS A 313 7.74 9.31 -15.50
N GLY A 314 6.88 10.15 -14.94
CA GLY A 314 6.37 11.34 -15.64
C GLY A 314 5.41 11.02 -16.79
N TRP A 315 4.72 9.88 -16.77
CA TRP A 315 3.73 9.51 -17.77
C TRP A 315 2.45 10.34 -17.64
N ASP A 316 1.53 10.22 -18.61
CA ASP A 316 0.20 10.82 -18.56
C ASP A 316 -0.74 10.03 -17.62
N SER A 317 -1.84 10.66 -17.21
CA SER A 317 -2.76 10.08 -16.24
C SER A 317 -3.53 8.86 -16.76
N GLU A 318 -3.67 8.70 -18.08
CA GLU A 318 -4.23 7.49 -18.66
C GLU A 318 -3.30 6.30 -18.36
N LYS A 319 -1.99 6.45 -18.60
CA LYS A 319 -0.99 5.42 -18.28
C LYS A 319 -0.87 5.19 -16.80
N TRP A 320 -1.09 6.19 -15.94
CA TRP A 320 -1.12 5.99 -14.49
C TRP A 320 -2.21 4.98 -14.10
N ALA A 321 -3.43 5.16 -14.64
CA ALA A 321 -4.54 4.26 -14.36
C ALA A 321 -4.30 2.86 -14.94
N GLN A 322 -3.82 2.77 -16.18
CA GLN A 322 -3.55 1.50 -16.88
C GLN A 322 -2.46 0.69 -16.18
N PHE A 323 -1.33 1.33 -15.89
CA PHE A 323 -0.19 0.66 -15.24
C PHE A 323 -0.49 0.29 -13.78
N GLY A 324 -1.21 1.16 -13.05
CA GLY A 324 -1.72 0.85 -11.73
C GLY A 324 -2.63 -0.37 -11.74
N TRP A 325 -3.63 -0.40 -12.64
CA TRP A 325 -4.54 -1.53 -12.81
C TRP A 325 -3.78 -2.82 -13.11
N ALA A 326 -2.85 -2.77 -14.06
CA ALA A 326 -2.08 -3.94 -14.48
C ALA A 326 -1.14 -4.45 -13.39
N SER A 327 -0.51 -3.54 -12.64
CA SER A 327 0.33 -3.89 -11.48
C SER A 327 -0.46 -4.56 -10.36
N GLY A 328 -1.68 -4.05 -10.08
CA GLY A 328 -2.59 -4.67 -9.12
C GLY A 328 -3.05 -6.06 -9.55
N ALA A 329 -3.42 -6.22 -10.82
CA ALA A 329 -3.78 -7.52 -11.38
C ALA A 329 -2.59 -8.49 -11.38
N LEU A 330 -1.39 -8.01 -11.73
CA LEU A 330 -0.15 -8.81 -11.68
C LEU A 330 0.15 -9.29 -10.26
N ALA A 331 0.00 -8.43 -9.25
CA ALA A 331 0.25 -8.79 -7.85
C ALA A 331 -0.58 -9.99 -7.40
N THR A 332 -1.82 -10.10 -7.89
CA THR A 332 -2.69 -11.25 -7.54
C THR A 332 -2.25 -12.58 -8.16
N THR A 333 -1.23 -12.60 -9.01
CA THR A 333 -0.68 -13.81 -9.63
C THR A 333 0.54 -14.37 -8.90
N PHE A 334 0.99 -13.72 -7.83
CA PHE A 334 2.06 -14.19 -6.96
C PHE A 334 1.50 -14.77 -5.65
N LEU A 335 2.28 -15.66 -5.01
CA LEU A 335 1.99 -16.12 -3.64
C LEU A 335 2.56 -15.20 -2.56
N THR A 336 3.23 -14.12 -2.99
CA THR A 336 3.70 -13.03 -2.13
C THR A 336 2.64 -11.94 -2.01
N ASP A 337 2.74 -11.10 -0.98
CA ASP A 337 1.86 -9.93 -0.82
C ASP A 337 2.19 -8.80 -1.81
N TYR A 338 3.19 -8.98 -2.65
CA TYR A 338 3.66 -7.97 -3.61
C TYR A 338 4.03 -8.61 -4.96
N ALA A 339 3.86 -7.84 -6.01
CA ALA A 339 4.34 -8.23 -7.33
C ALA A 339 5.87 -8.09 -7.42
N GLN A 340 6.48 -8.97 -8.20
CA GLN A 340 7.91 -9.00 -8.51
C GLN A 340 8.10 -8.90 -10.04
N PRO A 341 7.80 -7.73 -10.64
CA PRO A 341 7.96 -7.59 -12.09
C PRO A 341 9.44 -7.65 -12.48
N ALA A 342 9.74 -8.40 -13.53
CA ALA A 342 11.09 -8.45 -14.08
C ALA A 342 11.44 -7.16 -14.84
N ASP A 343 10.44 -6.53 -15.45
CA ASP A 343 10.51 -5.31 -16.24
C ASP A 343 9.12 -4.66 -16.42
N GLU A 344 9.08 -3.46 -17.03
CA GLU A 344 7.82 -2.78 -17.36
C GLU A 344 6.96 -3.60 -18.35
N GLU A 345 7.60 -4.35 -19.26
CA GLU A 345 6.90 -5.12 -20.28
C GLU A 345 6.05 -6.22 -19.67
N MET A 346 6.51 -6.83 -18.57
CA MET A 346 5.72 -7.84 -17.83
C MET A 346 4.40 -7.24 -17.34
N ILE A 347 4.41 -6.01 -16.83
CA ILE A 347 3.19 -5.33 -16.36
C ILE A 347 2.32 -4.94 -17.55
N TRP A 348 2.87 -4.35 -18.61
CA TRP A 348 2.12 -3.99 -19.82
C TRP A 348 1.50 -5.21 -20.49
N SER A 349 2.14 -6.37 -20.43
CA SER A 349 1.55 -7.60 -20.99
C SER A 349 0.27 -8.03 -20.27
N VAL A 350 0.15 -7.73 -18.97
CA VAL A 350 -1.10 -7.95 -18.22
C VAL A 350 -2.19 -6.98 -18.67
N TRP A 351 -1.84 -5.71 -18.91
CA TRP A 351 -2.76 -4.72 -19.45
C TRP A 351 -3.32 -5.14 -20.81
N ASP A 352 -2.44 -5.60 -21.71
CA ASP A 352 -2.78 -6.02 -23.06
C ASP A 352 -3.48 -7.38 -23.12
N GLY A 353 -3.56 -8.12 -22.01
CA GLY A 353 -4.08 -9.48 -21.96
C GLY A 353 -3.24 -10.48 -22.76
N ASN A 354 -1.94 -10.21 -22.93
CA ASN A 354 -1.04 -11.02 -23.74
C ASN A 354 -0.34 -12.11 -22.92
N ALA A 355 -0.96 -13.28 -22.83
CA ALA A 355 -0.41 -14.45 -22.13
C ALA A 355 0.44 -15.38 -23.03
N ARG A 356 0.88 -14.92 -24.21
CA ARG A 356 1.68 -15.76 -25.13
C ARG A 356 3.11 -15.89 -24.63
N VAL A 357 3.70 -17.07 -24.89
CA VAL A 357 5.13 -17.30 -24.59
C VAL A 357 5.99 -16.31 -25.39
N LYS A 358 6.80 -15.53 -24.67
CA LYS A 358 7.86 -14.69 -25.25
C LYS A 358 9.12 -15.53 -25.43
N ARG A 359 9.76 -15.46 -26.59
CA ARG A 359 11.00 -16.16 -26.95
C ARG A 359 12.08 -15.17 -27.31
#